data_fa7b26abf534d862a55936f14ddf56c8
#
_entry.id   fa7b26abf534d862a55936f14ddf56c8
#
_cell.length_a   1.000
_cell.length_b   1.000
_cell.length_c   1.000
_cell.angle_alpha   90.00
_cell.angle_beta   90.00
_cell.angle_gamma   90.00
#
_symmetry.space_group_name_H-M   'P 1'
#
loop_
_entity.id
_entity.type
_entity.pdbx_description
1 polymer ?
#
loop_
_entity_poly.entity_id
_entity_poly.type
_entity_poly.pdbx_seq_one_letter_code
_entity_poly.pdbx_strand_id
1 'polypeptide(L)'
;MNKVKQYKAENEPVLGYKAGSKERNNVEKTYNDMFNSKVDVPLYIGGKEILTEKRKNILPPHDHKNIVGTYSQADENHVQDAIENLIENKESWSNTPWEKRCEIFLKAADLLSNEYRAKITAGTMIGQSKNIFQAEIDAACEFIDFLRFNVSYLTEIYNEQPIDGPGKSNQLEYRPLEGFVYAVTPFNFTAIGGNLCASAALMGNVVLWKPSDNQIYTAKITMDIFKEAGLPDGVINLVSGD
;
A
#
# COMPACT_ATOMS: atom_id res chain seq x y z
N MET A 1 21.54 -10.31 25.21
CA MET A 1 20.85 -9.72 24.04
C MET A 1 19.62 -8.94 24.50
N ASN A 2 19.46 -7.70 24.10
CA ASN A 2 18.19 -6.99 24.33
C ASN A 2 17.14 -7.57 23.39
N LYS A 3 16.10 -8.19 23.96
CA LYS A 3 14.96 -8.65 23.17
C LYS A 3 14.33 -7.44 22.45
N VAL A 4 14.00 -7.64 21.19
CA VAL A 4 13.21 -6.65 20.42
C VAL A 4 11.88 -6.46 21.16
N LYS A 5 11.51 -5.19 21.42
CA LYS A 5 10.20 -4.90 22.02
C LYS A 5 9.10 -5.31 21.05
N GLN A 6 8.31 -6.29 21.47
CA GLN A 6 7.21 -6.77 20.64
C GLN A 6 6.11 -5.71 20.53
N TYR A 7 5.71 -5.41 19.30
CA TYR A 7 4.52 -4.60 19.05
C TYR A 7 3.28 -5.50 19.15
N LYS A 8 2.26 -5.04 19.90
CA LYS A 8 0.96 -5.71 19.95
C LYS A 8 0.00 -5.01 19.00
N ALA A 9 -0.37 -5.69 17.94
CA ALA A 9 -1.39 -5.23 17.02
C ALA A 9 -2.80 -5.46 17.60
N GLU A 10 -3.72 -4.55 17.29
CA GLU A 10 -5.13 -4.67 17.58
C GLU A 10 -5.92 -4.44 16.29
N ASN A 11 -7.00 -5.21 16.12
CA ASN A 11 -7.87 -5.09 14.96
C ASN A 11 -8.56 -3.73 14.92
N GLU A 12 -8.68 -3.19 13.71
CA GLU A 12 -9.41 -1.94 13.48
C GLU A 12 -10.91 -2.14 13.69
N PRO A 13 -11.58 -1.27 14.46
CA PRO A 13 -13.02 -1.34 14.63
C PRO A 13 -13.75 -1.12 13.31
N VAL A 14 -14.71 -2.02 13.01
CA VAL A 14 -15.57 -1.91 11.83
C VAL A 14 -16.64 -0.86 12.06
N LEU A 15 -16.75 0.13 11.16
CA LEU A 15 -17.78 1.16 11.23
C LEU A 15 -19.13 0.66 10.71
N GLY A 16 -20.19 1.09 11.37
CA GLY A 16 -21.53 0.56 11.11
C GLY A 16 -22.33 1.24 10.00
N TYR A 17 -21.90 2.42 9.54
CA TYR A 17 -22.52 3.19 8.44
C TYR A 17 -24.06 3.30 8.50
N LYS A 18 -24.62 3.48 9.70
CA LYS A 18 -26.06 3.66 9.90
C LYS A 18 -26.56 4.90 9.16
N ALA A 19 -27.80 4.87 8.71
CA ALA A 19 -28.43 6.03 8.05
C ALA A 19 -28.32 7.29 8.93
N GLY A 20 -27.81 8.38 8.36
CA GLY A 20 -27.59 9.65 9.06
C GLY A 20 -26.36 9.71 9.96
N SER A 21 -25.58 8.64 10.10
CA SER A 21 -24.34 8.69 10.87
C SER A 21 -23.26 9.55 10.18
N LYS A 22 -22.32 10.06 10.96
CA LYS A 22 -21.24 10.93 10.47
C LYS A 22 -20.36 10.20 9.46
N GLU A 23 -19.99 8.96 9.76
CA GLU A 23 -19.14 8.13 8.90
C GLU A 23 -19.82 7.85 7.57
N ARG A 24 -21.13 7.55 7.56
CA ARG A 24 -21.90 7.34 6.32
C ARG A 24 -21.97 8.62 5.49
N ASN A 25 -22.34 9.72 6.08
CA ASN A 25 -22.42 11.01 5.38
C ASN A 25 -21.06 11.41 4.77
N ASN A 26 -19.96 11.11 5.48
CA ASN A 26 -18.61 11.39 4.99
C ASN A 26 -18.26 10.53 3.77
N VAL A 27 -18.53 9.21 3.82
CA VAL A 27 -18.25 8.32 2.68
C VAL A 27 -19.16 8.64 1.49
N GLU A 28 -20.45 8.92 1.71
CA GLU A 28 -21.39 9.30 0.63
C GLU A 28 -20.94 10.59 -0.07
N LYS A 29 -20.53 11.59 0.70
CA LYS A 29 -19.98 12.83 0.14
C LYS A 29 -18.71 12.55 -0.65
N THR A 30 -17.75 11.83 -0.04
CA THR A 30 -16.47 11.52 -0.68
C THR A 30 -16.68 10.71 -1.96
N TYR A 31 -17.57 9.72 -1.94
CA TYR A 31 -17.94 8.94 -3.12
C TYR A 31 -18.47 9.83 -4.25
N ASN A 32 -19.42 10.72 -3.94
CA ASN A 32 -20.00 11.62 -4.94
C ASN A 32 -18.95 12.58 -5.51
N ASP A 33 -18.10 13.13 -4.66
CA ASP A 33 -17.02 14.03 -5.08
C ASP A 33 -16.04 13.30 -6.02
N MET A 34 -15.63 12.08 -5.67
CA MET A 34 -14.70 11.26 -6.47
C MET A 34 -15.35 10.73 -7.76
N PHE A 35 -16.62 10.33 -7.71
CA PHE A 35 -17.34 9.79 -8.86
C PHE A 35 -17.62 10.84 -9.93
N ASN A 36 -17.81 12.11 -9.53
CA ASN A 36 -18.08 13.22 -10.42
C ASN A 36 -16.82 14.03 -10.81
N SER A 37 -15.67 13.73 -10.22
CA SER A 37 -14.38 14.32 -10.59
C SER A 37 -13.63 13.43 -11.57
N LYS A 38 -12.60 14.01 -12.21
CA LYS A 38 -11.69 13.25 -13.06
C LYS A 38 -10.34 13.13 -12.35
N VAL A 39 -9.81 11.92 -12.30
CA VAL A 39 -8.48 11.65 -11.77
C VAL A 39 -7.55 11.20 -12.89
N ASP A 40 -6.33 11.74 -12.90
CA ASP A 40 -5.25 11.19 -13.71
C ASP A 40 -4.31 10.42 -12.79
N VAL A 41 -4.15 9.12 -13.06
CA VAL A 41 -3.23 8.26 -12.31
C VAL A 41 -1.92 8.14 -13.07
N PRO A 42 -0.82 8.70 -12.53
CA PRO A 42 0.49 8.59 -13.15
C PRO A 42 1.15 7.24 -12.87
N LEU A 43 2.28 6.96 -13.52
CA LEU A 43 3.27 6.04 -13.00
C LEU A 43 4.03 6.72 -11.86
N TYR A 44 4.46 5.96 -10.86
CA TYR A 44 5.29 6.45 -9.76
C TYR A 44 6.66 5.79 -9.85
N ILE A 45 7.67 6.55 -10.26
CA ILE A 45 9.04 6.07 -10.42
C ILE A 45 10.00 7.03 -9.73
N GLY A 46 10.68 6.57 -8.68
CA GLY A 46 11.64 7.39 -7.94
C GLY A 46 11.03 8.69 -7.37
N GLY A 47 9.79 8.62 -6.87
CA GLY A 47 9.05 9.77 -6.35
C GLY A 47 8.46 10.71 -7.40
N LYS A 48 8.76 10.49 -8.69
CA LYS A 48 8.20 11.27 -9.80
C LYS A 48 6.87 10.69 -10.25
N GLU A 49 5.92 11.58 -10.49
CA GLU A 49 4.63 11.27 -11.11
C GLU A 49 4.75 11.48 -12.63
N ILE A 50 4.69 10.38 -13.40
CA ILE A 50 4.88 10.39 -14.85
C ILE A 50 3.56 10.15 -15.55
N LEU A 51 3.07 11.14 -16.26
CA LEU A 51 1.91 11.04 -17.14
C LEU A 51 2.39 10.69 -18.56
N THR A 52 2.02 9.52 -19.03
CA THR A 52 2.38 9.03 -20.37
C THR A 52 1.35 9.43 -21.42
N GLU A 53 1.72 9.37 -22.70
CA GLU A 53 0.79 9.60 -23.80
C GLU A 53 -0.23 8.45 -23.93
N LYS A 54 0.22 7.20 -23.73
CA LYS A 54 -0.65 6.02 -23.75
C LYS A 54 -1.40 5.92 -22.44
N ARG A 55 -2.72 6.11 -22.48
CA ARG A 55 -3.60 6.08 -21.31
C ARG A 55 -4.82 5.20 -21.56
N LYS A 56 -5.36 4.65 -20.47
CA LYS A 56 -6.66 3.96 -20.46
C LYS A 56 -7.64 4.69 -19.53
N ASN A 57 -8.93 4.55 -19.83
CA ASN A 57 -9.99 5.08 -18.98
C ASN A 57 -10.18 4.23 -17.72
N ILE A 58 -10.48 4.89 -16.62
CA ILE A 58 -10.96 4.25 -15.38
C ILE A 58 -12.48 4.24 -15.45
N LEU A 59 -13.04 3.05 -15.54
CA LEU A 59 -14.48 2.84 -15.66
C LEU A 59 -14.98 2.06 -14.44
N PRO A 60 -15.95 2.59 -13.67
CA PRO A 60 -16.58 1.81 -12.62
C PRO A 60 -17.28 0.57 -13.20
N PRO A 61 -17.08 -0.65 -12.64
CA PRO A 61 -17.72 -1.85 -13.18
C PRO A 61 -19.25 -1.82 -13.20
N HIS A 62 -19.88 -0.99 -12.36
CA HIS A 62 -21.32 -0.80 -12.30
C HIS A 62 -21.85 0.33 -13.19
N ASP A 63 -20.95 1.13 -13.80
CA ASP A 63 -21.33 2.21 -14.72
C ASP A 63 -20.24 2.47 -15.76
N HIS A 64 -20.21 1.63 -16.81
CA HIS A 64 -19.22 1.73 -17.88
C HIS A 64 -19.36 2.97 -18.77
N LYS A 65 -20.44 3.76 -18.61
CA LYS A 65 -20.63 5.02 -19.35
C LYS A 65 -19.94 6.19 -18.66
N ASN A 66 -19.68 6.07 -17.36
CA ASN A 66 -19.01 7.11 -16.60
C ASN A 66 -17.50 6.86 -16.54
N ILE A 67 -16.73 7.77 -17.14
CA ILE A 67 -15.28 7.77 -17.04
C ILE A 67 -14.92 8.61 -15.81
N VAL A 68 -14.40 7.99 -14.75
CA VAL A 68 -13.98 8.69 -13.52
C VAL A 68 -12.53 9.15 -13.58
N GLY A 69 -11.81 8.85 -14.63
CA GLY A 69 -10.45 9.31 -14.84
C GLY A 69 -9.71 8.52 -15.90
N THR A 70 -8.41 8.75 -15.96
CA THR A 70 -7.49 8.00 -16.82
C THR A 70 -6.28 7.53 -16.02
N TYR A 71 -5.57 6.54 -16.55
CA TYR A 71 -4.29 6.12 -15.98
C TYR A 71 -3.25 5.90 -17.08
N SER A 72 -2.02 6.25 -16.75
CA SER A 72 -0.86 6.10 -17.62
C SER A 72 -0.49 4.65 -17.80
N GLN A 73 -0.05 4.27 -18.99
CA GLN A 73 0.48 2.95 -19.28
C GLN A 73 1.99 3.04 -19.49
N ALA A 74 2.73 2.18 -18.79
CA ALA A 74 4.15 2.03 -18.96
C ALA A 74 4.48 1.37 -20.31
N ASP A 75 5.61 1.74 -20.87
CA ASP A 75 6.32 0.99 -21.89
C ASP A 75 7.56 0.32 -21.30
N GLU A 76 8.35 -0.33 -22.13
CA GLU A 76 9.56 -1.04 -21.72
C GLU A 76 10.59 -0.12 -21.05
N ASN A 77 10.74 1.12 -21.54
CA ASN A 77 11.68 2.09 -20.96
C ASN A 77 11.24 2.49 -19.55
N HIS A 78 9.96 2.78 -19.34
CA HIS A 78 9.44 3.10 -18.01
C HIS A 78 9.63 1.95 -17.01
N VAL A 79 9.47 0.70 -17.46
CA VAL A 79 9.71 -0.46 -16.61
C VAL A 79 11.19 -0.58 -16.26
N GLN A 80 12.08 -0.37 -17.25
CA GLN A 80 13.53 -0.39 -17.03
C GLN A 80 13.96 0.71 -16.05
N ASP A 81 13.51 1.96 -16.26
CA ASP A 81 13.76 3.09 -15.37
C ASP A 81 13.29 2.80 -13.93
N ALA A 82 12.11 2.17 -13.80
CA ALA A 82 11.58 1.79 -12.50
C ALA A 82 12.45 0.74 -11.79
N ILE A 83 12.95 -0.25 -12.52
CA ILE A 83 13.84 -1.29 -11.98
C ILE A 83 15.18 -0.68 -11.56
N GLU A 84 15.80 0.13 -12.42
CA GLU A 84 17.08 0.79 -12.12
C GLU A 84 16.95 1.65 -10.87
N ASN A 85 15.90 2.47 -10.78
CA ASN A 85 15.65 3.28 -9.60
C ASN A 85 15.45 2.46 -8.32
N LEU A 86 14.76 1.30 -8.37
CA LEU A 86 14.64 0.39 -7.23
C LEU A 86 16.01 -0.13 -6.77
N ILE A 87 16.84 -0.56 -7.70
CA ILE A 87 18.18 -1.09 -7.39
C ILE A 87 19.08 -0.02 -6.78
N GLU A 88 19.03 1.21 -7.28
CA GLU A 88 19.74 2.36 -6.71
C GLU A 88 19.34 2.67 -5.27
N ASN A 89 18.05 2.53 -4.94
CA ASN A 89 17.53 2.83 -3.60
C ASN A 89 17.59 1.63 -2.62
N LYS A 90 17.85 0.42 -3.13
CA LYS A 90 17.85 -0.82 -2.33
C LYS A 90 18.77 -0.75 -1.12
N GLU A 91 20.01 -0.34 -1.30
CA GLU A 91 21.01 -0.31 -0.22
C GLU A 91 20.60 0.66 0.89
N SER A 92 20.18 1.85 0.54
CA SER A 92 19.72 2.87 1.50
C SER A 92 18.53 2.36 2.32
N TRP A 93 17.52 1.76 1.65
CA TRP A 93 16.34 1.25 2.32
C TRP A 93 16.64 0.03 3.18
N SER A 94 17.43 -0.91 2.70
CA SER A 94 17.82 -2.10 3.45
C SER A 94 18.60 -1.78 4.73
N ASN A 95 19.41 -0.73 4.69
CA ASN A 95 20.17 -0.23 5.84
C ASN A 95 19.36 0.68 6.78
N THR A 96 18.13 1.05 6.40
CA THR A 96 17.23 1.80 7.29
C THR A 96 16.87 0.94 8.49
N PRO A 97 17.07 1.41 9.75
CA PRO A 97 16.71 0.66 10.93
C PRO A 97 15.28 0.14 10.85
N TRP A 98 15.08 -1.14 11.20
CA TRP A 98 13.77 -1.78 11.07
C TRP A 98 12.69 -1.06 11.91
N GLU A 99 13.07 -0.45 13.03
CA GLU A 99 12.16 0.36 13.86
C GLU A 99 11.61 1.55 13.07
N LYS A 100 12.47 2.20 12.27
CA LYS A 100 12.05 3.32 11.41
C LYS A 100 11.12 2.86 10.29
N ARG A 101 11.38 1.69 9.72
CA ARG A 101 10.45 1.09 8.75
C ARG A 101 9.09 0.81 9.39
N CYS A 102 9.07 0.24 10.60
CA CYS A 102 7.84 0.03 11.37
C CYS A 102 7.07 1.34 11.63
N GLU A 103 7.75 2.41 12.06
CA GLU A 103 7.14 3.73 12.31
C GLU A 103 6.39 4.26 11.08
N ILE A 104 6.96 4.09 9.87
CA ILE A 104 6.33 4.53 8.61
C ILE A 104 5.03 3.75 8.35
N PHE A 105 5.05 2.42 8.46
CA PHE A 105 3.86 1.61 8.17
C PHE A 105 2.79 1.73 9.26
N LEU A 106 3.16 1.94 10.53
CA LEU A 106 2.20 2.27 11.58
C LEU A 106 1.56 3.65 11.34
N LYS A 107 2.35 4.64 10.90
CA LYS A 107 1.80 5.94 10.52
C LYS A 107 0.88 5.83 9.29
N ALA A 108 1.21 4.97 8.32
CA ALA A 108 0.30 4.69 7.20
C ALA A 108 -1.02 4.07 7.68
N ALA A 109 -0.99 3.16 8.66
CA ALA A 109 -2.18 2.61 9.29
C ALA A 109 -3.03 3.68 9.98
N ASP A 110 -2.39 4.62 10.68
CA ASP A 110 -3.09 5.72 11.38
C ASP A 110 -3.73 6.70 10.37
N LEU A 111 -3.02 7.07 9.30
CA LEU A 111 -3.57 7.89 8.22
C LEU A 111 -4.78 7.21 7.57
N LEU A 112 -4.66 5.91 7.30
CA LEU A 112 -5.73 5.12 6.71
C LEU A 112 -6.94 5.00 7.63
N SER A 113 -6.73 4.83 8.93
CA SER A 113 -7.79 4.74 9.94
C SER A 113 -8.57 6.06 10.11
N ASN A 114 -7.95 7.19 9.80
CA ASN A 114 -8.50 8.52 10.04
C ASN A 114 -8.78 9.28 8.72
N GLU A 115 -7.77 9.98 8.21
CA GLU A 115 -7.94 10.95 7.11
C GLU A 115 -8.32 10.29 5.79
N TYR A 116 -7.77 9.10 5.52
CA TYR A 116 -7.96 8.40 4.25
C TYR A 116 -9.09 7.37 4.26
N ARG A 117 -9.70 7.08 5.41
CA ARG A 117 -10.71 6.01 5.53
C ARG A 117 -11.86 6.17 4.54
N ALA A 118 -12.48 7.34 4.50
CA ALA A 118 -13.58 7.61 3.56
C ALA A 118 -13.11 7.55 2.10
N LYS A 119 -11.90 8.03 1.82
CA LYS A 119 -11.33 8.09 0.46
C LYS A 119 -11.01 6.71 -0.09
N ILE A 120 -10.37 5.84 0.70
CA ILE A 120 -10.04 4.47 0.26
C ILE A 120 -11.30 3.61 0.13
N THR A 121 -12.27 3.76 1.05
CA THR A 121 -13.57 3.09 1.01
C THR A 121 -14.33 3.50 -0.25
N ALA A 122 -14.47 4.81 -0.53
CA ALA A 122 -15.13 5.32 -1.73
C ALA A 122 -14.41 4.89 -3.01
N GLY A 123 -13.08 4.93 -3.06
CA GLY A 123 -12.28 4.45 -4.18
C GLY A 123 -12.50 2.97 -4.48
N THR A 124 -12.65 2.15 -3.45
CA THR A 124 -12.95 0.72 -3.58
C THR A 124 -14.38 0.48 -4.08
N MET A 125 -15.35 1.26 -3.58
CA MET A 125 -16.73 1.21 -4.09
C MET A 125 -16.76 1.57 -5.59
N ILE A 126 -16.01 2.57 -6.01
CA ILE A 126 -15.95 3.01 -7.41
C ILE A 126 -15.23 1.97 -8.30
N GLY A 127 -14.01 1.58 -7.93
CA GLY A 127 -13.15 0.76 -8.78
C GLY A 127 -13.54 -0.72 -8.82
N GLN A 128 -14.16 -1.25 -7.76
CA GLN A 128 -14.49 -2.66 -7.60
C GLN A 128 -15.99 -2.94 -7.48
N SER A 129 -16.84 -1.89 -7.52
CA SER A 129 -18.30 -2.01 -7.35
C SER A 129 -18.73 -2.70 -6.07
N LYS A 130 -17.94 -2.58 -5.01
CA LYS A 130 -18.28 -3.05 -3.68
C LYS A 130 -19.29 -2.12 -3.02
N ASN A 131 -20.19 -2.68 -2.21
CA ASN A 131 -21.00 -1.85 -1.34
C ASN A 131 -20.14 -1.32 -0.17
N ILE A 132 -20.69 -0.37 0.59
CA ILE A 132 -19.98 0.31 1.67
C ILE A 132 -19.44 -0.64 2.74
N PHE A 133 -20.20 -1.71 3.08
CA PHE A 133 -19.77 -2.68 4.09
C PHE A 133 -18.63 -3.58 3.60
N GLN A 134 -18.69 -3.99 2.33
CA GLN A 134 -17.61 -4.75 1.71
C GLN A 134 -16.34 -3.92 1.59
N ALA A 135 -16.47 -2.65 1.18
CA ALA A 135 -15.34 -1.74 1.06
C ALA A 135 -14.74 -1.37 2.42
N GLU A 136 -15.56 -1.22 3.46
CA GLU A 136 -15.10 -0.99 4.84
C GLU A 136 -14.25 -2.16 5.35
N ILE A 137 -14.72 -3.40 5.17
CA ILE A 137 -13.98 -4.58 5.61
C ILE A 137 -12.68 -4.70 4.84
N ASP A 138 -12.73 -4.72 3.50
CA ASP A 138 -11.56 -4.89 2.64
C ASP A 138 -10.60 -3.69 2.76
N ALA A 139 -11.05 -2.52 2.29
CA ALA A 139 -10.14 -1.43 2.02
C ALA A 139 -9.69 -0.65 3.26
N ALA A 140 -10.51 -0.62 4.30
CA ALA A 140 -10.16 0.04 5.54
C ALA A 140 -9.66 -0.98 6.57
N CYS A 141 -10.54 -1.81 7.15
CA CYS A 141 -10.19 -2.64 8.30
C CYS A 141 -9.06 -3.62 7.99
N GLU A 142 -9.19 -4.44 6.94
CA GLU A 142 -8.15 -5.42 6.58
C GLU A 142 -6.81 -4.75 6.24
N PHE A 143 -6.81 -3.63 5.52
CA PHE A 143 -5.57 -2.99 5.14
C PHE A 143 -4.86 -2.36 6.36
N ILE A 144 -5.62 -1.71 7.26
CA ILE A 144 -5.08 -1.19 8.53
C ILE A 144 -4.52 -2.35 9.36
N ASP A 145 -5.28 -3.45 9.46
CA ASP A 145 -4.86 -4.63 10.21
C ASP A 145 -3.58 -5.23 9.61
N PHE A 146 -3.48 -5.40 8.29
CA PHE A 146 -2.24 -5.85 7.66
C PHE A 146 -1.04 -4.96 8.03
N LEU A 147 -1.18 -3.65 7.97
CA LEU A 147 -0.09 -2.73 8.31
C LEU A 147 0.35 -2.89 9.77
N ARG A 148 -0.60 -3.03 10.70
CA ARG A 148 -0.32 -3.21 12.13
C ARG A 148 0.21 -4.60 12.46
N PHE A 149 -0.44 -5.66 11.96
CA PHE A 149 -0.06 -7.04 12.27
C PHE A 149 1.26 -7.44 11.63
N ASN A 150 1.60 -6.93 10.43
CA ASN A 150 2.92 -7.15 9.83
C ASN A 150 4.05 -6.58 10.69
N VAL A 151 3.84 -5.45 11.37
CA VAL A 151 4.82 -4.94 12.34
C VAL A 151 4.93 -5.86 13.56
N SER A 152 3.80 -6.40 14.05
CA SER A 152 3.83 -7.41 15.13
C SER A 152 4.63 -8.64 14.71
N TYR A 153 4.34 -9.20 13.55
CA TYR A 153 5.04 -10.38 13.02
C TYR A 153 6.52 -10.12 12.75
N LEU A 154 6.89 -8.94 12.25
CA LEU A 154 8.30 -8.56 12.11
C LEU A 154 9.01 -8.63 13.46
N THR A 155 8.41 -8.08 14.51
CA THR A 155 9.04 -8.10 15.86
C THR A 155 9.13 -9.51 16.44
N GLU A 156 8.19 -10.39 16.11
CA GLU A 156 8.27 -11.82 16.46
C GLU A 156 9.42 -12.52 15.73
N ILE A 157 9.50 -12.35 14.40
CA ILE A 157 10.57 -12.91 13.57
C ILE A 157 11.95 -12.48 14.07
N TYR A 158 12.15 -11.20 14.35
CA TYR A 158 13.45 -10.71 14.86
C TYR A 158 13.78 -11.20 16.28
N ASN A 159 12.80 -11.67 17.05
CA ASN A 159 13.00 -12.30 18.34
C ASN A 159 13.33 -13.81 18.25
N GLU A 160 13.11 -14.43 17.08
CA GLU A 160 13.51 -15.82 16.83
C GLU A 160 15.02 -15.90 16.65
N GLN A 161 15.72 -16.18 17.73
CA GLN A 161 17.17 -16.24 17.77
C GLN A 161 17.66 -17.61 18.24
N PRO A 162 18.82 -18.09 17.78
CA PRO A 162 19.39 -19.36 18.21
C PRO A 162 19.79 -19.32 19.68
N ILE A 163 19.90 -20.49 20.29
CA ILE A 163 20.32 -20.63 21.68
C ILE A 163 21.82 -20.37 21.81
N ASP A 164 22.20 -19.57 22.82
CA ASP A 164 23.59 -19.33 23.17
C ASP A 164 24.22 -20.58 23.78
N GLY A 165 25.49 -20.84 23.46
CA GLY A 165 26.29 -21.89 24.07
C GLY A 165 27.19 -21.35 25.18
N PRO A 166 27.83 -22.24 25.99
CA PRO A 166 28.78 -21.84 27.01
C PRO A 166 29.91 -20.97 26.41
N GLY A 167 29.99 -19.70 26.84
CA GLY A 167 30.98 -18.71 26.36
C GLY A 167 30.84 -18.32 24.89
N LYS A 168 29.69 -18.57 24.27
CA LYS A 168 29.39 -18.21 22.87
C LYS A 168 28.01 -17.58 22.78
N SER A 169 27.91 -16.48 22.03
CA SER A 169 26.63 -15.88 21.64
C SER A 169 26.36 -16.18 20.17
N ASN A 170 25.18 -16.68 19.88
CA ASN A 170 24.72 -17.00 18.54
C ASN A 170 23.64 -16.00 18.12
N GLN A 171 23.70 -15.51 16.87
CA GLN A 171 22.76 -14.52 16.38
C GLN A 171 22.44 -14.78 14.90
N LEU A 172 21.16 -14.67 14.56
CA LEU A 172 20.69 -14.55 13.19
C LEU A 172 20.61 -13.07 12.79
N GLU A 173 21.04 -12.77 11.59
CA GLU A 173 20.86 -11.49 10.94
C GLU A 173 19.91 -11.68 9.76
N TYR A 174 18.77 -10.96 9.79
CA TYR A 174 17.78 -11.03 8.74
C TYR A 174 18.09 -9.96 7.70
N ARG A 175 18.36 -10.40 6.46
CA ARG A 175 18.66 -9.52 5.33
C ARG A 175 17.51 -9.49 4.35
N PRO A 176 17.26 -8.34 3.68
CA PRO A 176 16.39 -8.27 2.51
C PRO A 176 16.85 -9.18 1.39
N LEU A 177 15.95 -9.50 0.47
CA LEU A 177 16.22 -10.31 -0.71
C LEU A 177 17.18 -9.59 -1.68
N GLU A 178 17.86 -10.36 -2.51
CA GLU A 178 18.61 -9.79 -3.64
C GLU A 178 17.65 -9.30 -4.72
N GLY A 179 18.03 -8.20 -5.42
CA GLY A 179 17.19 -7.58 -6.44
C GLY A 179 16.02 -6.80 -5.85
N PHE A 180 14.85 -6.97 -6.40
CA PHE A 180 13.61 -6.33 -6.00
C PHE A 180 12.46 -7.34 -5.95
N VAL A 181 11.37 -7.00 -5.28
CA VAL A 181 10.14 -7.79 -5.28
C VAL A 181 9.21 -7.25 -6.37
N TYR A 182 8.73 -8.13 -7.25
CA TYR A 182 7.69 -7.80 -8.22
C TYR A 182 6.31 -8.18 -7.68
N ALA A 183 5.52 -7.19 -7.32
CA ALA A 183 4.18 -7.36 -6.78
C ALA A 183 3.13 -7.14 -7.87
N VAL A 184 2.56 -8.24 -8.38
CA VAL A 184 1.40 -8.23 -9.28
C VAL A 184 0.16 -8.46 -8.43
N THR A 185 -0.65 -7.43 -8.24
CA THR A 185 -1.73 -7.47 -7.26
C THR A 185 -3.10 -7.71 -7.87
N PRO A 186 -4.03 -8.37 -7.14
CA PRO A 186 -5.31 -8.81 -7.65
C PRO A 186 -6.26 -7.63 -7.94
N PHE A 187 -7.39 -7.95 -8.58
CA PHE A 187 -8.40 -6.95 -8.97
C PHE A 187 -9.50 -6.74 -7.91
N ASN A 188 -9.62 -7.61 -6.94
CA ASN A 188 -10.82 -7.75 -6.09
C ASN A 188 -10.65 -7.37 -4.62
N PHE A 189 -9.42 -7.13 -4.16
CA PHE A 189 -9.14 -6.73 -2.77
C PHE A 189 -8.11 -5.61 -2.70
N THR A 190 -8.54 -4.42 -2.28
CA THR A 190 -7.67 -3.25 -2.07
C THR A 190 -6.61 -3.52 -0.99
N ALA A 191 -7.02 -4.14 0.11
CA ALA A 191 -6.12 -4.50 1.20
C ALA A 191 -4.97 -5.39 0.74
N ILE A 192 -5.26 -6.43 -0.05
CA ILE A 192 -4.25 -7.34 -0.59
C ILE A 192 -3.31 -6.58 -1.55
N GLY A 193 -3.86 -5.67 -2.38
CA GLY A 193 -3.08 -4.83 -3.27
C GLY A 193 -2.00 -4.04 -2.54
N GLY A 194 -2.39 -3.33 -1.48
CA GLY A 194 -1.46 -2.57 -0.65
C GLY A 194 -0.53 -3.44 0.19
N ASN A 195 -1.05 -4.54 0.74
CA ASN A 195 -0.29 -5.43 1.62
C ASN A 195 0.88 -6.14 0.92
N LEU A 196 0.70 -6.61 -0.32
CA LEU A 196 1.77 -7.29 -1.06
C LEU A 196 3.01 -6.38 -1.24
N CYS A 197 2.78 -5.07 -1.37
CA CYS A 197 3.87 -4.10 -1.44
C CYS A 197 4.41 -3.76 -0.04
N ALA A 198 3.51 -3.47 0.90
CA ALA A 198 3.87 -3.00 2.23
C ALA A 198 4.64 -4.05 3.04
N SER A 199 4.22 -5.33 3.01
CA SER A 199 4.88 -6.40 3.75
C SER A 199 6.32 -6.63 3.27
N ALA A 200 6.55 -6.61 1.95
CA ALA A 200 7.88 -6.74 1.39
C ALA A 200 8.77 -5.52 1.73
N ALA A 201 8.22 -4.31 1.59
CA ALA A 201 8.95 -3.08 1.91
C ALA A 201 9.27 -2.97 3.40
N LEU A 202 8.36 -3.36 4.30
CA LEU A 202 8.59 -3.39 5.74
C LEU A 202 9.81 -4.24 6.11
N MET A 203 10.03 -5.36 5.42
CA MET A 203 11.19 -6.24 5.62
C MET A 203 12.47 -5.73 4.94
N GLY A 204 12.46 -4.50 4.41
CA GLY A 204 13.63 -3.83 3.83
C GLY A 204 13.84 -4.09 2.34
N ASN A 205 12.87 -4.69 1.66
CA ASN A 205 12.93 -4.88 0.21
C ASN A 205 12.42 -3.64 -0.54
N VAL A 206 12.86 -3.47 -1.77
CA VAL A 206 12.28 -2.52 -2.71
C VAL A 206 11.30 -3.24 -3.64
N VAL A 207 10.25 -2.55 -4.09
CA VAL A 207 9.11 -3.20 -4.72
C VAL A 207 8.71 -2.51 -6.03
N LEU A 208 8.64 -3.30 -7.10
CA LEU A 208 7.95 -2.93 -8.33
C LEU A 208 6.50 -3.38 -8.23
N TRP A 209 5.57 -2.43 -8.18
CA TRP A 209 4.15 -2.71 -8.03
C TRP A 209 3.41 -2.56 -9.36
N LYS A 210 2.78 -3.64 -9.81
CA LYS A 210 1.84 -3.63 -10.93
C LYS A 210 0.44 -3.96 -10.42
N PRO A 211 -0.39 -2.96 -10.14
CA PRO A 211 -1.77 -3.18 -9.75
C PRO A 211 -2.62 -3.63 -10.94
N SER A 212 -3.73 -4.32 -10.65
CA SER A 212 -4.78 -4.56 -11.63
C SER A 212 -5.42 -3.24 -12.07
N ASP A 213 -5.87 -3.16 -13.32
CA ASP A 213 -6.56 -1.99 -13.87
C ASP A 213 -7.75 -1.54 -13.02
N ASN A 214 -8.52 -2.49 -12.46
CA ASN A 214 -9.65 -2.19 -11.58
C ASN A 214 -9.26 -1.62 -10.22
N GLN A 215 -8.00 -1.79 -9.82
CA GLN A 215 -7.49 -1.25 -8.56
C GLN A 215 -6.62 -0.01 -8.75
N ILE A 216 -6.45 0.47 -9.97
CA ILE A 216 -5.50 1.56 -10.23
C ILE A 216 -5.84 2.84 -9.47
N TYR A 217 -7.11 3.12 -9.26
CA TYR A 217 -7.55 4.28 -8.48
C TYR A 217 -7.17 4.14 -6.99
N THR A 218 -7.45 2.98 -6.39
CA THR A 218 -7.09 2.72 -4.99
C THR A 218 -5.59 2.55 -4.81
N ALA A 219 -4.86 2.08 -5.82
CA ALA A 219 -3.41 2.03 -5.83
C ALA A 219 -2.80 3.44 -5.73
N LYS A 220 -3.35 4.42 -6.47
CA LYS A 220 -2.96 5.83 -6.32
C LYS A 220 -3.17 6.33 -4.89
N ILE A 221 -4.34 6.09 -4.32
CA ILE A 221 -4.65 6.50 -2.94
C ILE A 221 -3.66 5.87 -1.95
N THR A 222 -3.30 4.61 -2.16
CA THR A 222 -2.32 3.89 -1.35
C THR A 222 -0.91 4.52 -1.47
N MET A 223 -0.49 4.90 -2.67
CA MET A 223 0.78 5.63 -2.85
C MET A 223 0.76 6.99 -2.14
N ASP A 224 -0.37 7.73 -2.20
CA ASP A 224 -0.54 8.99 -1.48
C ASP A 224 -0.35 8.77 0.05
N ILE A 225 -0.96 7.71 0.60
CA ILE A 225 -0.85 7.34 2.03
C ILE A 225 0.61 7.01 2.39
N PHE A 226 1.28 6.18 1.61
CA PHE A 226 2.68 5.81 1.88
C PHE A 226 3.62 7.02 1.82
N LYS A 227 3.43 7.90 0.84
CA LYS A 227 4.20 9.14 0.71
C LYS A 227 4.00 10.05 1.93
N GLU A 228 2.75 10.26 2.37
CA GLU A 228 2.42 11.08 3.54
C GLU A 228 2.91 10.43 4.86
N ALA A 229 2.93 9.11 4.91
CA ALA A 229 3.51 8.36 6.03
C ALA A 229 5.04 8.53 6.12
N GLY A 230 5.69 8.94 5.04
CA GLY A 230 7.13 9.18 4.98
C GLY A 230 7.92 8.01 4.39
N LEU A 231 7.27 7.15 3.58
CA LEU A 231 7.99 6.13 2.81
C LEU A 231 8.92 6.85 1.82
N PRO A 232 10.23 6.54 1.82
CA PRO A 232 11.16 7.19 0.89
C PRO A 232 10.84 6.90 -0.57
N ASP A 233 11.09 7.88 -1.42
CA ASP A 233 10.97 7.74 -2.87
C ASP A 233 11.84 6.58 -3.38
N GLY A 234 11.33 5.80 -4.31
CA GLY A 234 12.03 4.66 -4.90
C GLY A 234 12.02 3.37 -4.06
N VAL A 235 11.35 3.32 -2.91
CA VAL A 235 11.12 2.07 -2.16
C VAL A 235 10.02 1.25 -2.80
N ILE A 236 8.95 1.90 -3.23
CA ILE A 236 7.87 1.30 -4.02
C ILE A 236 7.68 2.14 -5.27
N ASN A 237 7.92 1.55 -6.43
CA ASN A 237 7.57 2.14 -7.72
C ASN A 237 6.30 1.47 -8.26
N LEU A 238 5.37 2.28 -8.77
CA LEU A 238 4.11 1.79 -9.34
C LEU A 238 4.14 1.98 -10.85
N VAL A 239 3.94 0.87 -11.57
CA VAL A 239 3.79 0.86 -13.02
C VAL A 239 2.50 0.14 -13.39
N SER A 240 1.80 0.67 -14.38
CA SER A 240 0.59 0.07 -14.96
C SER A 240 0.81 -0.13 -16.46
N GLY A 241 0.28 -1.20 -17.01
CA GLY A 241 0.47 -1.55 -18.40
C GLY A 241 0.02 -2.98 -18.72
N ASP A 242 -0.03 -3.32 -20.01
CA ASP A 242 -0.39 -4.66 -20.51
C ASP A 242 0.79 -5.62 -20.43
#